data_a7c04bf4bc44070ac462bb69eb9f59bc
#
_entry.id   a7c04bf4bc44070ac462bb69eb9f59bc
#
_cell.length_a   1.000
_cell.length_b   1.000
_cell.length_c   1.000
_cell.angle_alpha   90.00
_cell.angle_beta   90.00
_cell.angle_gamma   90.00
#
_symmetry.space_group_name_H-M   'P 1'
#
loop_
_entity.id
_entity.type
_entity.pdbx_description
1 polymer ?
#
loop_
_entity_poly.entity_id
_entity_poly.type
_entity_poly.pdbx_seq_one_letter_code
_entity_poly.pdbx_strand_id
1 'polypeptide(L)'
;MNSRICYIVILLCFFACHSDRYQEKATRLYEYGIEIESFQPDSAAYLYRRALSLTSPNSDLSVALHLRLGNLLRTHHLYNRALEEHTIALKECMANDSTKYTARALREVGKDYLYKNSPDSALGYIKEALSLSEAASDTLEMTAAHNNLSVVYGELKDLEQATKHAYRAISLSKDSTLIYRTYSAIGKMFLLSGQYDSAYHYSRQGSLSPNIYTRANSYKQLCEVALETKNGALYEELSLIHI
;
A
#
# COMPACT_ATOMS: atom_id res chain seq x y z
N MET A 1 -7.06 -29.29 49.81
CA MET A 1 -6.33 -29.07 48.54
C MET A 1 -7.19 -28.42 47.44
N ASN A 2 -8.52 -28.40 47.56
CA ASN A 2 -9.42 -27.91 46.49
C ASN A 2 -9.76 -26.42 46.48
N SER A 3 -9.64 -25.70 47.60
CA SER A 3 -10.02 -24.27 47.68
C SER A 3 -9.06 -23.35 46.93
N ARG A 4 -7.76 -23.60 46.97
CA ARG A 4 -6.76 -22.79 46.22
C ARG A 4 -6.86 -22.97 44.73
N ILE A 5 -7.22 -24.17 44.25
CA ILE A 5 -7.40 -24.43 42.82
C ILE A 5 -8.64 -23.68 42.29
N CYS A 6 -9.76 -23.67 43.04
CA CYS A 6 -10.95 -22.92 42.70
C CYS A 6 -10.66 -21.41 42.62
N TYR A 7 -9.89 -20.85 43.53
CA TYR A 7 -9.51 -19.43 43.50
C TYR A 7 -8.66 -19.08 42.27
N ILE A 8 -7.71 -19.95 41.91
CA ILE A 8 -6.87 -19.75 40.69
C ILE A 8 -7.71 -19.82 39.43
N VAL A 9 -8.64 -20.79 39.34
CA VAL A 9 -9.55 -20.91 38.17
C VAL A 9 -10.47 -19.71 38.07
N ILE A 10 -11.05 -19.23 39.17
CA ILE A 10 -11.90 -18.02 39.17
C ILE A 10 -11.10 -16.80 38.77
N LEU A 11 -9.88 -16.59 39.25
CA LEU A 11 -8.99 -15.53 38.84
C LEU A 11 -8.65 -15.61 37.34
N LEU A 12 -8.31 -16.77 36.82
CA LEU A 12 -8.03 -16.97 35.40
C LEU A 12 -9.26 -16.70 34.52
N CYS A 13 -10.47 -17.12 34.96
CA CYS A 13 -11.72 -16.80 34.26
C CYS A 13 -12.00 -15.28 34.28
N PHE A 14 -11.75 -14.59 35.39
CA PHE A 14 -11.90 -13.13 35.47
C PHE A 14 -10.92 -12.41 34.56
N PHE A 15 -9.65 -12.85 34.49
CA PHE A 15 -8.65 -12.27 33.59
C PHE A 15 -8.99 -12.56 32.12
N ALA A 16 -9.46 -13.75 31.78
CA ALA A 16 -9.89 -14.10 30.43
C ALA A 16 -11.09 -13.25 29.98
N CYS A 17 -12.16 -13.17 30.77
CA CYS A 17 -13.32 -12.33 30.46
C CYS A 17 -12.96 -10.82 30.35
N HIS A 18 -11.96 -10.35 31.11
CA HIS A 18 -11.51 -8.98 31.05
C HIS A 18 -10.70 -8.70 29.78
N SER A 19 -9.81 -9.63 29.41
CA SER A 19 -9.04 -9.61 28.15
C SER A 19 -9.97 -9.56 26.93
N ASP A 20 -10.98 -10.44 26.88
CA ASP A 20 -11.92 -10.54 25.77
C ASP A 20 -12.69 -9.21 25.55
N ARG A 21 -13.08 -8.54 26.66
CA ARG A 21 -13.79 -7.27 26.60
C ARG A 21 -12.92 -6.12 26.05
N TYR A 22 -11.63 -6.11 26.36
CA TYR A 22 -10.70 -5.13 25.79
C TYR A 22 -10.45 -5.40 24.31
N GLN A 23 -10.28 -6.65 23.95
CA GLN A 23 -10.09 -7.06 22.56
C GLN A 23 -11.30 -6.68 21.69
N GLU A 24 -12.52 -6.95 22.16
CA GLU A 24 -13.76 -6.55 21.48
C GLU A 24 -13.82 -5.02 21.30
N LYS A 25 -13.48 -4.26 22.34
CA LYS A 25 -13.46 -2.80 22.27
C LYS A 25 -12.39 -2.30 21.29
N ALA A 26 -11.21 -2.89 21.28
CA ALA A 26 -10.16 -2.56 20.32
C ALA A 26 -10.60 -2.81 18.88
N THR A 27 -11.25 -3.96 18.63
CA THR A 27 -11.79 -4.31 17.31
C THR A 27 -12.83 -3.29 16.84
N ARG A 28 -13.77 -2.90 17.70
CA ARG A 28 -14.77 -1.85 17.36
C ARG A 28 -14.13 -0.50 17.04
N LEU A 29 -13.09 -0.10 17.79
CA LEU A 29 -12.35 1.13 17.50
C LEU A 29 -11.61 1.05 16.16
N TYR A 30 -11.04 -0.10 15.84
CA TYR A 30 -10.39 -0.37 14.55
C TYR A 30 -11.39 -0.28 13.39
N GLU A 31 -12.53 -0.96 13.48
CA GLU A 31 -13.58 -0.97 12.46
C GLU A 31 -14.12 0.44 12.21
N TYR A 32 -14.45 1.18 13.29
CA TYR A 32 -14.90 2.55 13.16
C TYR A 32 -13.82 3.47 12.58
N GLY A 33 -12.56 3.25 12.95
CA GLY A 33 -11.43 3.94 12.34
C GLY A 33 -11.37 3.75 10.83
N ILE A 34 -11.59 2.53 10.34
CA ILE A 34 -11.62 2.22 8.89
C ILE A 34 -12.75 2.99 8.19
N GLU A 35 -13.94 3.03 8.78
CA GLU A 35 -15.09 3.72 8.20
C GLU A 35 -14.84 5.22 8.00
N ILE A 36 -14.13 5.88 8.93
CA ILE A 36 -13.90 7.32 8.88
C ILE A 36 -12.56 7.73 8.26
N GLU A 37 -11.65 6.78 8.00
CA GLU A 37 -10.26 7.05 7.57
C GLU A 37 -10.17 7.97 6.34
N SER A 38 -11.08 7.81 5.38
CA SER A 38 -11.05 8.55 4.12
C SER A 38 -11.46 10.02 4.22
N PHE A 39 -12.23 10.40 5.24
CA PHE A 39 -12.75 11.76 5.41
C PHE A 39 -12.38 12.41 6.75
N GLN A 40 -11.93 11.63 7.74
CA GLN A 40 -11.43 12.10 9.04
C GLN A 40 -10.14 11.36 9.46
N PRO A 41 -9.03 11.52 8.72
CA PRO A 41 -7.81 10.73 8.96
C PRO A 41 -7.20 10.94 10.36
N ASP A 42 -7.26 12.16 10.91
CA ASP A 42 -6.75 12.43 12.26
C ASP A 42 -7.57 11.74 13.35
N SER A 43 -8.89 11.70 13.19
CA SER A 43 -9.79 10.97 14.09
C SER A 43 -9.55 9.47 13.99
N ALA A 44 -9.35 8.94 12.77
CA ALA A 44 -9.00 7.54 12.56
C ALA A 44 -7.66 7.18 13.22
N ALA A 45 -6.62 8.02 13.07
CA ALA A 45 -5.33 7.85 13.73
C ALA A 45 -5.45 7.82 15.27
N TYR A 46 -6.29 8.68 15.85
CA TYR A 46 -6.58 8.66 17.28
C TYR A 46 -7.23 7.33 17.70
N LEU A 47 -8.23 6.87 16.95
CA LEU A 47 -8.93 5.60 17.23
C LEU A 47 -7.96 4.41 17.15
N TYR A 48 -7.08 4.37 16.14
CA TYR A 48 -6.08 3.32 16.00
C TYR A 48 -5.09 3.28 17.17
N ARG A 49 -4.57 4.45 17.63
CA ARG A 49 -3.72 4.52 18.81
C ARG A 49 -4.43 4.06 20.07
N ARG A 50 -5.71 4.41 20.21
CA ARG A 50 -6.52 3.97 21.33
C ARG A 50 -6.80 2.47 21.27
N ALA A 51 -7.04 1.91 20.09
CA ALA A 51 -7.18 0.46 19.92
C ALA A 51 -5.88 -0.27 20.28
N LEU A 52 -4.71 0.24 19.84
CA LEU A 52 -3.40 -0.30 20.20
C LEU A 52 -3.18 -0.37 21.71
N SER A 53 -3.63 0.64 22.46
CA SER A 53 -3.51 0.63 23.94
C SER A 53 -4.35 -0.43 24.64
N LEU A 54 -5.29 -1.06 23.93
CA LEU A 54 -6.18 -2.11 24.41
C LEU A 54 -5.86 -3.50 23.82
N THR A 55 -4.93 -3.55 22.88
CA THR A 55 -4.59 -4.77 22.11
C THR A 55 -3.32 -5.39 22.66
N SER A 56 -3.28 -6.73 22.71
CA SER A 56 -2.06 -7.44 23.06
C SER A 56 -1.01 -7.27 21.96
N PRO A 57 0.25 -6.98 22.32
CA PRO A 57 1.35 -6.97 21.34
C PRO A 57 1.42 -8.29 20.57
N ASN A 58 1.93 -8.22 19.36
CA ASN A 58 2.09 -9.38 18.47
C ASN A 58 0.78 -10.08 18.08
N SER A 59 -0.38 -9.45 18.25
CA SER A 59 -1.65 -9.98 17.74
C SER A 59 -1.91 -9.51 16.31
N ASP A 60 -2.71 -10.27 15.56
CA ASP A 60 -3.14 -9.87 14.19
C ASP A 60 -3.77 -8.47 14.16
N LEU A 61 -4.50 -8.10 15.22
CA LEU A 61 -5.10 -6.78 15.33
C LEU A 61 -4.04 -5.70 15.58
N SER A 62 -3.03 -5.96 16.41
CA SER A 62 -1.90 -5.04 16.63
C SER A 62 -1.17 -4.77 15.31
N VAL A 63 -0.82 -5.82 14.59
CA VAL A 63 -0.20 -5.73 13.26
C VAL A 63 -1.06 -4.89 12.29
N ALA A 64 -2.37 -5.18 12.21
CA ALA A 64 -3.28 -4.45 11.33
C ALA A 64 -3.38 -2.96 11.69
N LEU A 65 -3.38 -2.64 12.98
CA LEU A 65 -3.41 -1.26 13.49
C LEU A 65 -2.13 -0.50 13.13
N HIS A 66 -0.95 -1.10 13.34
CA HIS A 66 0.33 -0.51 12.95
C HIS A 66 0.41 -0.29 11.44
N LEU A 67 -0.05 -1.23 10.62
CA LEU A 67 -0.11 -1.08 9.16
C LEU A 67 -1.02 0.08 8.73
N ARG A 68 -2.19 0.25 9.37
CA ARG A 68 -3.11 1.36 9.08
C ARG A 68 -2.52 2.70 9.49
N LEU A 69 -1.97 2.76 10.71
CA LEU A 69 -1.37 3.98 11.24
C LEU A 69 -0.18 4.43 10.38
N GLY A 70 0.69 3.50 9.98
CA GLY A 70 1.79 3.77 9.06
C GLY A 70 1.30 4.31 7.72
N ASN A 71 0.25 3.73 7.14
CA ASN A 71 -0.34 4.23 5.89
C ASN A 71 -0.88 5.66 6.04
N LEU A 72 -1.59 5.98 7.14
CA LEU A 72 -2.05 7.33 7.41
C LEU A 72 -0.89 8.32 7.55
N LEU A 73 0.15 7.96 8.30
CA LEU A 73 1.35 8.79 8.46
C LEU A 73 2.04 9.06 7.12
N ARG A 74 2.11 8.07 6.23
CA ARG A 74 2.67 8.22 4.88
C ARG A 74 1.86 9.18 4.02
N THR A 75 0.53 9.13 4.07
CA THR A 75 -0.34 10.07 3.34
C THR A 75 -0.18 11.52 3.82
N HIS A 76 0.22 11.71 5.08
CA HIS A 76 0.57 13.01 5.65
C HIS A 76 2.06 13.37 5.48
N HIS A 77 2.80 12.68 4.60
CA HIS A 77 4.22 12.91 4.32
C HIS A 77 5.17 12.69 5.52
N LEU A 78 4.71 12.01 6.58
CA LEU A 78 5.50 11.69 7.77
C LEU A 78 6.24 10.36 7.58
N TYR A 79 7.07 10.27 6.55
CA TYR A 79 7.67 9.02 6.06
C TYR A 79 8.53 8.28 7.10
N ASN A 80 9.27 8.99 7.95
CA ASN A 80 10.06 8.34 9.00
C ASN A 80 9.16 7.63 10.02
N ARG A 81 8.09 8.30 10.46
CA ARG A 81 7.13 7.72 11.39
C ARG A 81 6.31 6.59 10.76
N ALA A 82 5.99 6.70 9.47
CA ALA A 82 5.35 5.61 8.73
C ALA A 82 6.23 4.35 8.72
N LEU A 83 7.53 4.52 8.40
CA LEU A 83 8.51 3.44 8.41
C LEU A 83 8.65 2.80 9.81
N GLU A 84 8.62 3.60 10.89
CA GLU A 84 8.64 3.09 12.27
C GLU A 84 7.43 2.17 12.54
N GLU A 85 6.21 2.63 12.23
CA GLU A 85 4.99 1.86 12.43
C GLU A 85 4.98 0.55 11.60
N HIS A 86 5.35 0.62 10.31
CA HIS A 86 5.42 -0.56 9.46
C HIS A 86 6.53 -1.54 9.89
N THR A 87 7.64 -1.02 10.44
CA THR A 87 8.72 -1.85 11.00
C THR A 87 8.28 -2.56 12.28
N ILE A 88 7.45 -1.89 13.12
CA ILE A 88 6.84 -2.53 14.29
C ILE A 88 5.92 -3.66 13.82
N ALA A 89 5.03 -3.40 12.85
CA ALA A 89 4.16 -4.43 12.29
C ALA A 89 4.94 -5.64 11.79
N LEU A 90 6.04 -5.41 11.05
CA LEU A 90 6.90 -6.48 10.55
C LEU A 90 7.54 -7.30 11.68
N LYS A 91 8.06 -6.64 12.72
CA LYS A 91 8.64 -7.32 13.89
C LYS A 91 7.60 -8.17 14.62
N GLU A 92 6.37 -7.66 14.78
CA GLU A 92 5.28 -8.41 15.39
C GLU A 92 4.88 -9.63 14.56
N CYS A 93 4.85 -9.53 13.22
CA CYS A 93 4.63 -10.68 12.34
C CYS A 93 5.70 -11.75 12.53
N MET A 94 6.97 -11.35 12.59
CA MET A 94 8.08 -12.28 12.80
C MET A 94 8.06 -12.95 14.18
N ALA A 95 7.61 -12.23 15.21
CA ALA A 95 7.51 -12.76 16.57
C ALA A 95 6.40 -13.81 16.75
N ASN A 96 5.37 -13.75 15.88
CA ASN A 96 4.20 -14.65 15.93
C ASN A 96 4.24 -15.79 14.90
N ASP A 97 5.29 -15.88 14.09
CA ASP A 97 5.31 -16.76 12.89
C ASP A 97 4.06 -16.54 12.01
N SER A 98 3.49 -15.32 12.05
CA SER A 98 2.27 -14.99 11.31
C SER A 98 2.61 -14.75 9.84
N THR A 99 2.30 -15.71 8.99
CA THR A 99 2.46 -15.58 7.54
C THR A 99 1.44 -14.63 6.92
N LYS A 100 0.30 -14.40 7.59
CA LYS A 100 -0.86 -13.65 7.08
C LYS A 100 -0.54 -12.22 6.67
N TYR A 101 0.24 -11.49 7.48
CA TYR A 101 0.54 -10.08 7.26
C TYR A 101 1.99 -9.82 6.87
N THR A 102 2.88 -10.81 6.93
CA THR A 102 4.33 -10.61 6.73
C THR A 102 4.64 -10.05 5.34
N ALA A 103 4.07 -10.62 4.29
CA ALA A 103 4.27 -10.12 2.92
C ALA A 103 3.79 -8.66 2.79
N ARG A 104 2.64 -8.34 3.37
CA ARG A 104 2.10 -6.97 3.38
C ARG A 104 2.99 -6.01 4.16
N ALA A 105 3.45 -6.39 5.35
CA ALA A 105 4.32 -5.55 6.19
C ALA A 105 5.66 -5.25 5.48
N LEU A 106 6.30 -6.27 4.90
CA LEU A 106 7.50 -6.11 4.07
C LEU A 106 7.27 -5.15 2.91
N ARG A 107 6.16 -5.31 2.20
CA ARG A 107 5.80 -4.44 1.07
C ARG A 107 5.57 -3.00 1.52
N GLU A 108 4.90 -2.76 2.65
CA GLU A 108 4.69 -1.40 3.17
C GLU A 108 6.00 -0.75 3.63
N VAL A 109 6.92 -1.50 4.29
CA VAL A 109 8.28 -1.04 4.60
C VAL A 109 9.02 -0.66 3.32
N GLY A 110 8.97 -1.50 2.29
CA GLY A 110 9.58 -1.21 0.99
C GLY A 110 9.02 0.07 0.35
N LYS A 111 7.71 0.30 0.43
CA LYS A 111 7.08 1.54 -0.04
C LYS A 111 7.58 2.76 0.73
N ASP A 112 7.76 2.68 2.03
CA ASP A 112 8.29 3.81 2.81
C ASP A 112 9.71 4.16 2.38
N TYR A 113 10.55 3.18 2.06
CA TYR A 113 11.86 3.43 1.47
C TYR A 113 11.78 4.11 0.10
N LEU A 114 10.79 3.77 -0.74
CA LEU A 114 10.55 4.51 -1.99
C LEU A 114 10.23 5.98 -1.73
N TYR A 115 9.31 6.26 -0.80
CA TYR A 115 8.95 7.65 -0.44
C TYR A 115 10.12 8.42 0.21
N LYS A 116 11.09 7.70 0.77
CA LYS A 116 12.35 8.26 1.28
C LYS A 116 13.45 8.35 0.21
N ASN A 117 13.11 8.13 -1.07
CA ASN A 117 14.04 8.15 -2.20
C ASN A 117 15.21 7.15 -2.04
N SER A 118 14.92 5.96 -1.55
CA SER A 118 15.86 4.86 -1.34
C SER A 118 15.40 3.59 -2.08
N PRO A 119 15.41 3.59 -3.43
CA PRO A 119 14.85 2.50 -4.23
C PRO A 119 15.61 1.17 -4.07
N ASP A 120 16.93 1.21 -3.83
CA ASP A 120 17.72 -0.02 -3.60
C ASP A 120 17.25 -0.76 -2.33
N SER A 121 17.00 -0.02 -1.24
CA SER A 121 16.46 -0.60 -0.01
C SER A 121 15.04 -1.14 -0.24
N ALA A 122 14.20 -0.38 -0.95
CA ALA A 122 12.84 -0.79 -1.30
C ALA A 122 12.81 -2.11 -2.08
N LEU A 123 13.76 -2.29 -3.02
CA LEU A 123 13.83 -3.46 -3.89
C LEU A 123 13.93 -4.77 -3.09
N GLY A 124 14.79 -4.81 -2.07
CA GLY A 124 14.97 -5.98 -1.22
C GLY A 124 13.69 -6.38 -0.51
N TYR A 125 13.07 -5.45 0.19
CA TYR A 125 11.83 -5.70 0.95
C TYR A 125 10.66 -6.13 0.06
N ILE A 126 10.50 -5.50 -1.11
CA ILE A 126 9.36 -5.82 -1.99
C ILE A 126 9.59 -7.15 -2.72
N LYS A 127 10.82 -7.53 -3.06
CA LYS A 127 11.12 -8.87 -3.61
C LYS A 127 10.82 -9.98 -2.59
N GLU A 128 11.18 -9.78 -1.34
CA GLU A 128 10.86 -10.72 -0.27
C GLU A 128 9.33 -10.83 -0.07
N ALA A 129 8.62 -9.70 -0.07
CA ALA A 129 7.15 -9.67 -0.03
C ALA A 129 6.53 -10.46 -1.19
N LEU A 130 7.06 -10.31 -2.41
CA LEU A 130 6.60 -11.08 -3.58
C LEU A 130 6.82 -12.57 -3.39
N SER A 131 8.02 -12.98 -2.98
CA SER A 131 8.35 -14.40 -2.74
C SER A 131 7.40 -15.05 -1.74
N LEU A 132 7.10 -14.36 -0.62
CA LEU A 132 6.16 -14.86 0.38
C LEU A 132 4.72 -14.93 -0.14
N SER A 133 4.28 -13.94 -0.91
CA SER A 133 2.94 -13.93 -1.49
C SER A 133 2.77 -14.99 -2.59
N GLU A 134 3.82 -15.30 -3.36
CA GLU A 134 3.86 -16.42 -4.30
C GLU A 134 3.75 -17.77 -3.59
N ALA A 135 4.53 -17.96 -2.52
CA ALA A 135 4.46 -19.19 -1.71
C ALA A 135 3.09 -19.39 -1.07
N ALA A 136 2.43 -18.31 -0.65
CA ALA A 136 1.07 -18.33 -0.10
C ALA A 136 -0.04 -18.36 -1.18
N SER A 137 0.29 -18.23 -2.46
CA SER A 137 -0.67 -18.05 -3.56
C SER A 137 -1.62 -16.87 -3.33
N ASP A 138 -1.17 -15.81 -2.63
CA ASP A 138 -1.95 -14.60 -2.37
C ASP A 138 -1.89 -13.67 -3.59
N THR A 139 -2.85 -13.83 -4.49
CA THR A 139 -2.94 -13.04 -5.72
C THR A 139 -3.04 -11.54 -5.46
N LEU A 140 -3.67 -11.12 -4.37
CA LEU A 140 -3.82 -9.70 -4.03
C LEU A 140 -2.47 -9.08 -3.66
N GLU A 141 -1.73 -9.71 -2.75
CA GLU A 141 -0.41 -9.23 -2.34
C GLU A 141 0.62 -9.40 -3.48
N MET A 142 0.56 -10.47 -4.29
CA MET A 142 1.37 -10.62 -5.51
C MET A 142 1.16 -9.45 -6.47
N THR A 143 -0.10 -9.09 -6.74
CA THR A 143 -0.45 -7.95 -7.60
C THR A 143 0.13 -6.65 -7.05
N ALA A 144 -0.03 -6.42 -5.76
CA ALA A 144 0.49 -5.22 -5.09
C ALA A 144 2.02 -5.17 -5.10
N ALA A 145 2.70 -6.30 -4.86
CA ALA A 145 4.16 -6.40 -4.90
C ALA A 145 4.71 -6.15 -6.31
N HIS A 146 4.11 -6.75 -7.34
CA HIS A 146 4.49 -6.49 -8.74
C HIS A 146 4.29 -5.01 -9.12
N ASN A 147 3.18 -4.39 -8.74
CA ASN A 147 2.97 -2.96 -8.99
C ASN A 147 4.04 -2.09 -8.31
N ASN A 148 4.43 -2.42 -7.08
CA ASN A 148 5.48 -1.69 -6.38
C ASN A 148 6.86 -1.93 -6.98
N LEU A 149 7.19 -3.17 -7.41
CA LEU A 149 8.44 -3.48 -8.14
C LEU A 149 8.53 -2.70 -9.45
N SER A 150 7.42 -2.54 -10.16
CA SER A 150 7.38 -1.68 -11.36
C SER A 150 7.81 -0.26 -11.05
N VAL A 151 7.33 0.32 -9.93
CA VAL A 151 7.72 1.68 -9.50
C VAL A 151 9.20 1.72 -9.10
N VAL A 152 9.67 0.73 -8.30
CA VAL A 152 11.08 0.65 -7.88
C VAL A 152 12.02 0.61 -9.09
N TYR A 153 11.76 -0.29 -10.04
CA TYR A 153 12.60 -0.40 -11.24
C TYR A 153 12.51 0.84 -12.13
N GLY A 154 11.36 1.53 -12.14
CA GLY A 154 11.22 2.83 -12.80
C GLY A 154 12.13 3.90 -12.19
N GLU A 155 12.20 3.98 -10.86
CA GLU A 155 13.11 4.90 -10.15
C GLU A 155 14.60 4.53 -10.38
N LEU A 156 14.90 3.22 -10.50
CA LEU A 156 16.22 2.72 -10.86
C LEU A 156 16.55 2.86 -12.36
N LYS A 157 15.61 3.37 -13.19
CA LYS A 157 15.71 3.53 -14.64
C LYS A 157 15.85 2.22 -15.42
N ASP A 158 15.50 1.11 -14.82
CA ASP A 158 15.39 -0.20 -15.48
C ASP A 158 13.98 -0.36 -16.05
N LEU A 159 13.76 0.23 -17.22
CA LEU A 159 12.43 0.22 -17.87
C LEU A 159 11.96 -1.17 -18.27
N GLU A 160 12.89 -2.08 -18.57
CA GLU A 160 12.56 -3.46 -18.95
C GLU A 160 11.91 -4.18 -17.77
N GLN A 161 12.56 -4.18 -16.61
CA GLN A 161 12.00 -4.80 -15.41
C GLN A 161 10.75 -4.05 -14.92
N ALA A 162 10.74 -2.72 -15.00
CA ALA A 162 9.59 -1.91 -14.62
C ALA A 162 8.33 -2.30 -15.41
N THR A 163 8.44 -2.39 -16.74
CA THR A 163 7.31 -2.78 -17.61
C THR A 163 6.93 -4.23 -17.43
N LYS A 164 7.88 -5.15 -17.29
CA LYS A 164 7.62 -6.56 -17.01
C LYS A 164 6.79 -6.76 -15.75
N HIS A 165 7.17 -6.12 -14.66
CA HIS A 165 6.44 -6.18 -13.40
C HIS A 165 5.07 -5.49 -13.49
N ALA A 166 4.96 -4.36 -14.20
CA ALA A 166 3.69 -3.70 -14.45
C ALA A 166 2.69 -4.59 -15.19
N TYR A 167 3.13 -5.25 -16.27
CA TYR A 167 2.28 -6.21 -17.00
C TYR A 167 1.87 -7.39 -16.14
N ARG A 168 2.76 -7.87 -15.29
CA ARG A 168 2.41 -8.95 -14.36
C ARG A 168 1.34 -8.51 -13.37
N ALA A 169 1.43 -7.30 -12.81
CA ALA A 169 0.39 -6.74 -11.96
C ALA A 169 -0.96 -6.61 -12.68
N ILE A 170 -0.96 -6.12 -13.94
CA ILE A 170 -2.17 -6.02 -14.76
C ILE A 170 -2.78 -7.40 -15.01
N SER A 171 -1.98 -8.41 -15.34
CA SER A 171 -2.47 -9.76 -15.64
C SER A 171 -3.08 -10.49 -14.45
N LEU A 172 -2.66 -10.13 -13.23
CA LEU A 172 -3.18 -10.71 -11.99
C LEU A 172 -4.38 -9.93 -11.45
N SER A 173 -4.51 -8.65 -11.80
CA SER A 173 -5.54 -7.78 -11.24
C SER A 173 -6.90 -7.99 -11.90
N LYS A 174 -7.95 -7.98 -11.08
CA LYS A 174 -9.34 -7.83 -11.51
C LYS A 174 -9.86 -6.40 -11.28
N ASP A 175 -9.05 -5.53 -10.65
CA ASP A 175 -9.41 -4.15 -10.35
C ASP A 175 -9.02 -3.25 -11.52
N SER A 176 -10.02 -2.76 -12.24
CA SER A 176 -9.83 -1.83 -13.36
C SER A 176 -9.13 -0.54 -12.95
N THR A 177 -9.38 -0.04 -11.73
CA THR A 177 -8.73 1.17 -11.21
C THR A 177 -7.23 0.97 -11.08
N LEU A 178 -6.81 -0.18 -10.57
CA LEU A 178 -5.38 -0.54 -10.49
C LEU A 178 -4.77 -0.65 -11.88
N ILE A 179 -5.45 -1.30 -12.83
CA ILE A 179 -4.98 -1.47 -14.21
C ILE A 179 -4.70 -0.10 -14.86
N TYR A 180 -5.66 0.83 -14.82
CA TYR A 180 -5.49 2.17 -15.40
C TYR A 180 -4.39 2.97 -14.69
N ARG A 181 -4.29 2.87 -13.37
CA ARG A 181 -3.22 3.51 -12.60
C ARG A 181 -1.85 2.97 -13.00
N THR A 182 -1.74 1.67 -13.25
CA THR A 182 -0.51 1.03 -13.71
C THR A 182 -0.14 1.51 -15.11
N TYR A 183 -1.10 1.61 -16.03
CA TYR A 183 -0.85 2.22 -17.36
C TYR A 183 -0.35 3.66 -17.25
N SER A 184 -0.97 4.48 -16.40
CA SER A 184 -0.51 5.86 -16.16
C SER A 184 0.92 5.90 -15.61
N ALA A 185 1.28 4.98 -14.71
CA ALA A 185 2.65 4.88 -14.19
C ALA A 185 3.66 4.48 -15.26
N ILE A 186 3.33 3.51 -16.13
CA ILE A 186 4.17 3.11 -17.28
C ILE A 186 4.35 4.31 -18.23
N GLY A 187 3.27 5.01 -18.56
CA GLY A 187 3.30 6.19 -19.43
C GLY A 187 4.27 7.24 -18.91
N LYS A 188 4.24 7.53 -17.60
CA LYS A 188 5.18 8.44 -16.95
C LYS A 188 6.63 7.97 -17.06
N MET A 189 6.90 6.68 -16.87
CA MET A 189 8.25 6.15 -16.98
C MET A 189 8.82 6.33 -18.39
N PHE A 190 8.04 6.02 -19.43
CA PHE A 190 8.45 6.22 -20.81
C PHE A 190 8.62 7.70 -21.17
N LEU A 191 7.77 8.58 -20.65
CA LEU A 191 7.90 10.03 -20.83
C LEU A 191 9.23 10.53 -20.26
N LEU A 192 9.57 10.15 -19.03
CA LEU A 192 10.83 10.54 -18.37
C LEU A 192 12.07 9.97 -19.07
N SER A 193 11.93 8.91 -19.83
CA SER A 193 13.01 8.31 -20.63
C SER A 193 13.07 8.83 -22.07
N GLY A 194 12.21 9.78 -22.47
CA GLY A 194 12.16 10.33 -23.81
C GLY A 194 11.55 9.40 -24.86
N GLN A 195 10.91 8.31 -24.46
CA GLN A 195 10.24 7.36 -25.37
C GLN A 195 8.78 7.78 -25.59
N TYR A 196 8.58 8.85 -26.33
CA TYR A 196 7.30 9.57 -26.45
C TYR A 196 6.17 8.73 -27.06
N ASP A 197 6.44 7.87 -28.02
CA ASP A 197 5.42 6.99 -28.64
C ASP A 197 4.85 6.02 -27.59
N SER A 198 5.73 5.40 -26.82
CA SER A 198 5.32 4.50 -25.73
C SER A 198 4.61 5.29 -24.63
N ALA A 199 5.13 6.47 -24.26
CA ALA A 199 4.52 7.34 -23.27
C ALA A 199 3.08 7.71 -23.69
N TYR A 200 2.89 8.09 -24.96
CA TYR A 200 1.56 8.39 -25.51
C TYR A 200 0.62 7.19 -25.39
N HIS A 201 1.06 6.01 -25.85
CA HIS A 201 0.24 4.80 -25.83
C HIS A 201 -0.27 4.47 -24.43
N TYR A 202 0.62 4.40 -23.44
CA TYR A 202 0.26 4.03 -22.07
C TYR A 202 -0.51 5.13 -21.34
N SER A 203 -0.17 6.40 -21.55
CA SER A 203 -0.92 7.52 -20.96
C SER A 203 -2.34 7.58 -21.52
N ARG A 204 -2.52 7.26 -22.81
CA ARG A 204 -3.85 7.16 -23.41
C ARG A 204 -4.70 6.06 -22.77
N GLN A 205 -4.12 4.90 -22.47
CA GLN A 205 -4.81 3.85 -21.70
C GLN A 205 -5.17 4.33 -20.29
N GLY A 206 -4.24 4.98 -19.60
CA GLY A 206 -4.46 5.52 -18.25
C GLY A 206 -5.54 6.60 -18.19
N SER A 207 -5.73 7.36 -19.28
CA SER A 207 -6.74 8.43 -19.38
C SER A 207 -8.18 7.89 -19.45
N LEU A 208 -8.37 6.60 -19.68
CA LEU A 208 -9.68 5.93 -19.64
C LEU A 208 -10.13 5.58 -18.20
N SER A 209 -9.33 5.91 -17.18
CA SER A 209 -9.64 5.61 -15.80
C SER A 209 -10.92 6.29 -15.33
N PRO A 210 -11.80 5.58 -14.58
CA PRO A 210 -12.92 6.19 -13.88
C PRO A 210 -12.44 7.10 -12.73
N ASN A 211 -11.23 6.84 -12.19
CA ASN A 211 -10.64 7.65 -11.14
C ASN A 211 -10.11 8.98 -11.70
N ILE A 212 -10.63 10.10 -11.19
CA ILE A 212 -10.31 11.46 -11.67
C ILE A 212 -8.82 11.79 -11.56
N TYR A 213 -8.14 11.37 -10.48
CA TYR A 213 -6.72 11.66 -10.27
C TYR A 213 -5.84 10.89 -11.27
N THR A 214 -6.14 9.62 -11.52
CA THR A 214 -5.43 8.82 -12.53
C THR A 214 -5.62 9.41 -13.93
N ARG A 215 -6.87 9.79 -14.25
CA ARG A 215 -7.22 10.39 -15.53
C ARG A 215 -6.51 11.72 -15.73
N ALA A 216 -6.53 12.61 -14.74
CA ALA A 216 -5.86 13.91 -14.79
C ALA A 216 -4.34 13.77 -14.96
N ASN A 217 -3.70 12.87 -14.21
CA ASN A 217 -2.27 12.58 -14.37
C ASN A 217 -1.94 12.09 -15.78
N SER A 218 -2.77 11.22 -16.34
CA SER A 218 -2.57 10.69 -17.68
C SER A 218 -2.74 11.76 -18.76
N TYR A 219 -3.72 12.66 -18.63
CA TYR A 219 -3.85 13.81 -19.53
C TYR A 219 -2.67 14.79 -19.42
N LYS A 220 -2.19 15.05 -18.22
CA LYS A 220 -0.96 15.84 -18.04
C LYS A 220 0.21 15.24 -18.81
N GLN A 221 0.42 13.92 -18.72
CA GLN A 221 1.47 13.22 -19.46
C GLN A 221 1.27 13.34 -20.98
N LEU A 222 0.04 13.21 -21.48
CA LEU A 222 -0.26 13.38 -22.90
C LEU A 222 0.05 14.81 -23.38
N CYS A 223 -0.27 15.84 -22.57
CA CYS A 223 0.11 17.23 -22.87
C CYS A 223 1.65 17.40 -22.92
N GLU A 224 2.37 16.79 -21.98
CA GLU A 224 3.84 16.81 -21.98
C GLU A 224 4.42 16.11 -23.23
N VAL A 225 3.86 14.96 -23.63
CA VAL A 225 4.22 14.28 -24.90
C VAL A 225 3.97 15.20 -26.09
N ALA A 226 2.81 15.88 -26.16
CA ALA A 226 2.48 16.78 -27.26
C ALA A 226 3.45 17.95 -27.36
N LEU A 227 3.88 18.52 -26.24
CA LEU A 227 4.86 19.58 -26.15
C LEU A 227 6.25 19.13 -26.62
N GLU A 228 6.74 18.02 -26.10
CA GLU A 228 8.06 17.47 -26.40
C GLU A 228 8.18 17.03 -27.87
N THR A 229 7.12 16.47 -28.42
CA THR A 229 7.06 16.06 -29.84
C THR A 229 6.66 17.17 -30.79
N LYS A 230 6.36 18.39 -30.28
CA LYS A 230 5.84 19.55 -31.04
C LYS A 230 4.59 19.22 -31.86
N ASN A 231 3.76 18.30 -31.35
CA ASN A 231 2.52 17.90 -32.00
C ASN A 231 1.37 18.84 -31.62
N GLY A 232 1.22 19.93 -32.39
CA GLY A 232 0.20 20.94 -32.16
C GLY A 232 -1.22 20.41 -32.24
N ALA A 233 -1.51 19.48 -33.16
CA ALA A 233 -2.84 18.88 -33.29
C ALA A 233 -3.25 18.08 -32.03
N LEU A 234 -2.33 17.31 -31.49
CA LEU A 234 -2.57 16.59 -30.22
C LEU A 234 -2.76 17.58 -29.06
N TYR A 235 -1.97 18.65 -29.02
CA TYR A 235 -2.10 19.65 -27.97
C TYR A 235 -3.46 20.37 -28.02
N GLU A 236 -3.95 20.71 -29.22
CA GLU A 236 -5.29 21.29 -29.40
C GLU A 236 -6.40 20.35 -28.99
N GLU A 237 -6.34 19.04 -29.37
CA GLU A 237 -7.30 18.03 -28.95
C GLU A 237 -7.38 17.97 -27.41
N LEU A 238 -6.23 17.92 -26.74
CA LEU A 238 -6.15 17.80 -25.28
C LEU A 238 -6.59 19.07 -24.54
N SER A 239 -6.36 20.26 -25.12
CA SER A 239 -6.77 21.54 -24.53
C SER A 239 -8.29 21.74 -24.47
N LEU A 240 -9.04 21.01 -25.28
CA LEU A 240 -10.51 21.00 -25.27
C LEU A 240 -11.11 20.07 -24.21
N ILE A 241 -10.29 19.27 -23.54
CA ILE A 241 -10.73 18.37 -22.48
C ILE A 241 -10.80 19.17 -21.18
N HIS A 242 -11.99 19.59 -20.79
CA HIS A 242 -12.24 20.19 -19.47
C HIS A 242 -12.13 19.10 -18.41
N ILE A 243 -11.08 19.17 -17.61
CA ILE A 243 -10.84 18.27 -16.48
C ILE A 243 -11.60 18.77 -15.25
#